data_71907e24537a9347a783436d8919aed5
#
_entry.id   71907e24537a9347a783436d8919aed5
#
_cell.length_a   1.000
_cell.length_b   1.000
_cell.length_c   1.000
_cell.angle_alpha   90.00
_cell.angle_beta   90.00
_cell.angle_gamma   90.00
#
_symmetry.space_group_name_H-M   'P 1'
#
loop_
_entity.id
_entity.type
_entity.pdbx_description
1 polymer ?
#
loop_
_entity_poly.entity_id
_entity_poly.type
_entity_poly.pdbx_seq_one_letter_code
_entity_poly.pdbx_strand_id
1 'polypeptide(L)'
;MQSPDSYRDADVNVLQKFKPHFTIALYNTTVDVVGNHLSGLLLIKKMPDSSTRMVFSNEMGLTFFDFEFAADGKFKVYSIIKKMNKRSVIKTLQHDFELILMNNLDNSKASVRTGNGLTYFIFPQTKGFNYYITNLSGDELVRMERASNKKTIVEAVMGNFGKVQNFAKVAPDTIGISHKTFEFNIGLKRIE
;
A
#
# COMPACT_ATOMS: atom_id res chain seq x y z
N MET A 1 -26.17 17.13 16.57
CA MET A 1 -25.14 18.14 16.29
C MET A 1 -23.85 17.59 16.89
N GLN A 2 -23.04 16.88 16.08
CA GLN A 2 -21.78 16.26 16.54
C GLN A 2 -20.70 17.34 16.50
N SER A 3 -19.92 17.42 17.60
CA SER A 3 -18.81 18.37 17.75
C SER A 3 -17.77 18.18 16.65
N PRO A 4 -17.11 19.25 16.18
CA PRO A 4 -16.08 19.15 15.19
C PRO A 4 -14.90 18.33 15.70
N ASP A 5 -14.35 17.50 14.82
CA ASP A 5 -13.18 16.65 15.02
C ASP A 5 -12.07 17.41 15.78
N SER A 6 -11.66 16.88 16.91
CA SER A 6 -10.56 17.47 17.68
C SER A 6 -9.25 17.23 16.92
N TYR A 7 -8.56 18.31 16.56
CA TYR A 7 -7.14 18.24 16.21
C TYR A 7 -6.40 17.73 17.46
N ARG A 8 -5.82 16.54 17.38
CA ARG A 8 -4.81 16.08 18.34
C ARG A 8 -3.45 16.22 17.69
N ASP A 9 -2.47 16.74 18.42
CA ASP A 9 -1.05 16.55 18.14
C ASP A 9 -0.68 15.07 18.39
N ALA A 10 -1.26 14.16 17.57
CA ALA A 10 -0.86 12.76 17.63
C ALA A 10 0.44 12.63 16.86
N ASP A 11 1.39 11.97 17.48
CA ASP A 11 2.70 11.73 16.87
C ASP A 11 2.56 10.85 15.62
N VAL A 12 2.85 11.41 14.45
CA VAL A 12 2.83 10.71 13.16
C VAL A 12 3.79 9.53 13.16
N ASN A 13 4.83 9.55 14.01
CA ASN A 13 5.79 8.46 14.14
C ASN A 13 5.14 7.14 14.64
N VAL A 14 3.96 7.21 15.25
CA VAL A 14 3.17 6.02 15.59
C VAL A 14 2.97 5.10 14.39
N LEU A 15 2.89 5.65 13.18
CA LEU A 15 2.73 4.86 11.96
C LEU A 15 3.95 3.99 11.62
N GLN A 16 5.15 4.32 12.11
CA GLN A 16 6.36 3.56 11.78
C GLN A 16 6.26 2.09 12.22
N LYS A 17 5.51 1.82 13.30
CA LYS A 17 5.28 0.44 13.77
C LYS A 17 4.46 -0.40 12.79
N PHE A 18 3.66 0.23 11.91
CA PHE A 18 2.83 -0.44 10.91
C PHE A 18 3.51 -0.51 9.54
N LYS A 19 4.69 0.06 9.38
CA LYS A 19 5.43 -0.01 8.12
C LYS A 19 5.88 -1.46 7.89
N PRO A 20 5.44 -2.11 6.79
CA PRO A 20 5.81 -3.49 6.53
C PRO A 20 7.30 -3.63 6.21
N HIS A 21 7.90 -4.69 6.71
CA HIS A 21 9.30 -5.04 6.45
C HIS A 21 9.38 -6.24 5.53
N PHE A 22 9.58 -5.98 4.25
CA PHE A 22 9.78 -7.00 3.24
C PHE A 22 11.29 -7.30 3.09
N THR A 23 11.87 -8.17 3.91
CA THR A 23 13.22 -8.68 3.64
C THR A 23 13.20 -9.49 2.36
N ILE A 24 12.39 -10.54 2.34
CA ILE A 24 11.94 -11.31 1.19
C ILE A 24 10.56 -11.86 1.53
N ALA A 25 9.59 -11.70 0.65
CA ALA A 25 8.26 -12.22 0.83
C ALA A 25 7.68 -12.66 -0.52
N LEU A 26 7.11 -13.85 -0.55
CA LEU A 26 6.48 -14.41 -1.73
C LEU A 26 4.98 -14.56 -1.50
N TYR A 27 4.19 -14.05 -2.44
CA TYR A 27 2.73 -14.03 -2.36
C TYR A 27 2.09 -14.74 -3.55
N ASN A 28 1.14 -15.63 -3.27
CA ASN A 28 0.12 -15.96 -4.26
C ASN A 28 -0.70 -14.70 -4.52
N THR A 29 -0.78 -14.30 -5.79
CA THR A 29 -1.34 -13.01 -6.18
C THR A 29 -2.41 -13.18 -7.23
N THR A 30 -3.52 -12.49 -7.03
CA THR A 30 -4.59 -12.34 -8.03
C THR A 30 -4.77 -10.87 -8.36
N VAL A 31 -5.00 -10.56 -9.64
CA VAL A 31 -5.28 -9.22 -10.13
C VAL A 31 -6.50 -9.31 -11.04
N ASP A 32 -7.58 -8.67 -10.61
CA ASP A 32 -8.80 -8.51 -11.40
C ASP A 32 -8.85 -7.10 -11.96
N VAL A 33 -8.88 -6.95 -13.27
CA VAL A 33 -8.90 -5.65 -13.95
C VAL A 33 -9.81 -5.68 -15.18
N VAL A 34 -10.91 -4.95 -15.12
CA VAL A 34 -11.86 -4.73 -16.23
C VAL A 34 -12.13 -6.02 -17.03
N GLY A 35 -12.65 -7.05 -16.36
CA GLY A 35 -13.00 -8.34 -16.95
C GLY A 35 -11.80 -9.25 -17.31
N ASN A 36 -10.59 -8.91 -16.88
CA ASN A 36 -9.40 -9.77 -17.00
C ASN A 36 -8.96 -10.22 -15.63
N HIS A 37 -8.63 -11.51 -15.51
CA HIS A 37 -8.05 -12.13 -14.33
C HIS A 37 -6.61 -12.54 -14.60
N LEU A 38 -5.69 -12.13 -13.74
CA LEU A 38 -4.31 -12.57 -13.74
C LEU A 38 -4.01 -13.24 -12.40
N SER A 39 -3.30 -14.35 -12.42
CA SER A 39 -2.83 -15.03 -11.22
C SER A 39 -1.36 -15.41 -11.36
N GLY A 40 -0.67 -15.51 -10.23
CA GLY A 40 0.73 -15.87 -10.20
C GLY A 40 1.39 -15.56 -8.87
N LEU A 41 2.71 -15.42 -8.91
CA LEU A 41 3.55 -15.16 -7.74
C LEU A 41 4.10 -13.74 -7.80
N LEU A 42 3.91 -12.98 -6.73
CA LEU A 42 4.57 -11.70 -6.51
C LEU A 42 5.69 -11.87 -5.49
N LEU A 43 6.92 -11.68 -5.92
CA LEU A 43 8.08 -11.56 -5.06
C LEU A 43 8.26 -10.10 -4.66
N ILE A 44 8.35 -9.82 -3.36
CA ILE A 44 8.74 -8.53 -2.81
C ILE A 44 10.04 -8.72 -2.05
N LYS A 45 11.10 -8.01 -2.46
CA LYS A 45 12.43 -8.17 -1.88
C LYS A 45 13.08 -6.82 -1.59
N LYS A 46 13.64 -6.68 -0.38
CA LYS A 46 14.55 -5.58 -0.04
C LYS A 46 15.91 -5.84 -0.64
N MET A 47 16.43 -4.88 -1.39
CA MET A 47 17.75 -4.95 -2.01
C MET A 47 18.82 -4.32 -1.12
N PRO A 48 20.13 -4.64 -1.33
CA PRO A 48 21.22 -4.08 -0.51
C PRO A 48 21.30 -2.55 -0.53
N ASP A 49 20.90 -1.90 -1.62
CA ASP A 49 20.84 -0.44 -1.76
C ASP A 49 19.61 0.18 -1.08
N SER A 50 18.89 -0.60 -0.30
CA SER A 50 17.64 -0.21 0.35
C SER A 50 16.46 0.06 -0.58
N SER A 51 16.56 -0.27 -1.87
CA SER A 51 15.39 -0.31 -2.75
C SER A 51 14.50 -1.53 -2.45
N THR A 52 13.25 -1.48 -2.90
CA THR A 52 12.32 -2.61 -2.84
C THR A 52 12.01 -3.05 -4.26
N ARG A 53 12.35 -4.30 -4.58
CA ARG A 53 12.04 -4.93 -5.87
C ARG A 53 10.75 -5.71 -5.79
N MET A 54 9.90 -5.59 -6.79
CA MET A 54 8.65 -6.32 -6.93
C MET A 54 8.58 -6.97 -8.30
N VAL A 55 8.51 -8.31 -8.32
CA VAL A 55 8.43 -9.10 -9.56
C VAL A 55 7.18 -9.96 -9.53
N PHE A 56 6.28 -9.72 -10.47
CA PHE A 56 5.05 -10.52 -10.62
C PHE A 56 5.16 -11.40 -11.88
N SER A 57 5.02 -12.70 -11.68
CA SER A 57 5.11 -13.68 -12.75
C SER A 57 4.06 -14.78 -12.59
N ASN A 58 3.64 -15.40 -13.70
CA ASN A 58 2.79 -16.58 -13.63
C ASN A 58 3.60 -17.85 -13.30
N GLU A 59 2.90 -18.96 -13.07
CA GLU A 59 3.50 -20.25 -12.74
C GLU A 59 4.40 -20.81 -13.87
N MET A 60 4.21 -20.35 -15.12
CA MET A 60 5.01 -20.74 -16.28
C MET A 60 6.28 -19.89 -16.45
N GLY A 61 6.55 -18.95 -15.52
CA GLY A 61 7.71 -18.08 -15.54
C GLY A 61 7.58 -16.83 -16.41
N LEU A 62 6.40 -16.57 -16.99
CA LEU A 62 6.15 -15.31 -17.70
C LEU A 62 6.07 -14.15 -16.68
N THR A 63 6.99 -13.21 -16.77
CA THR A 63 6.97 -12.00 -15.94
C THR A 63 5.94 -11.00 -16.48
N PHE A 64 4.95 -10.67 -15.66
CA PHE A 64 3.96 -9.63 -15.96
C PHE A 64 4.55 -8.23 -15.78
N PHE A 65 5.25 -8.01 -14.67
CA PHE A 65 6.02 -6.79 -14.44
C PHE A 65 7.20 -7.04 -13.49
N ASP A 66 8.16 -6.12 -13.56
CA ASP A 66 9.33 -6.06 -12.70
C ASP A 66 9.60 -4.59 -12.38
N PHE A 67 9.34 -4.20 -11.13
CA PHE A 67 9.38 -2.84 -10.63
C PHE A 67 10.39 -2.68 -9.51
N GLU A 68 10.91 -1.45 -9.37
CA GLU A 68 11.77 -1.06 -8.28
C GLU A 68 11.28 0.26 -7.67
N PHE A 69 11.21 0.28 -6.36
CA PHE A 69 10.94 1.44 -5.53
C PHE A 69 12.24 1.79 -4.79
N ALA A 70 12.96 2.78 -5.28
CA ALA A 70 14.22 3.20 -4.70
C ALA A 70 14.04 3.87 -3.33
N ALA A 71 15.10 3.87 -2.51
CA ALA A 71 15.08 4.50 -1.19
C ALA A 71 14.89 6.02 -1.26
N ASP A 72 15.32 6.65 -2.36
CA ASP A 72 15.16 8.09 -2.63
C ASP A 72 13.78 8.45 -3.22
N GLY A 73 12.86 7.48 -3.27
CA GLY A 73 11.50 7.64 -3.78
C GLY A 73 11.34 7.52 -5.28
N LYS A 74 12.41 7.27 -6.03
CA LYS A 74 12.29 7.02 -7.46
C LYS A 74 11.66 5.66 -7.74
N PHE A 75 10.86 5.62 -8.80
CA PHE A 75 10.23 4.41 -9.30
C PHE A 75 10.82 4.04 -10.66
N LYS A 76 11.14 2.76 -10.83
CA LYS A 76 11.72 2.23 -12.07
C LYS A 76 10.97 0.99 -12.54
N VAL A 77 10.72 0.93 -13.84
CA VAL A 77 10.17 -0.24 -14.55
C VAL A 77 11.31 -0.93 -15.27
N TYR A 78 11.63 -2.14 -14.89
CA TYR A 78 12.61 -2.98 -15.60
C TYR A 78 11.98 -3.73 -16.74
N SER A 79 10.81 -4.31 -16.51
CA SER A 79 10.00 -4.95 -17.55
C SER A 79 8.52 -4.86 -17.22
N ILE A 80 7.70 -4.91 -18.26
CA ILE A 80 6.24 -5.02 -18.16
C ILE A 80 5.70 -5.60 -19.46
N ILE A 81 4.75 -6.52 -19.39
CA ILE A 81 4.15 -7.10 -20.60
C ILE A 81 3.42 -6.02 -21.42
N LYS A 82 3.44 -6.17 -22.74
CA LYS A 82 2.88 -5.22 -23.70
C LYS A 82 1.43 -4.81 -23.37
N LYS A 83 0.60 -5.77 -22.95
CA LYS A 83 -0.81 -5.53 -22.58
C LYS A 83 -0.97 -4.56 -21.42
N MET A 84 -0.03 -4.55 -20.47
CA MET A 84 -0.04 -3.69 -19.29
C MET A 84 0.82 -2.43 -19.45
N ASN A 85 1.62 -2.32 -20.52
CA ASN A 85 2.53 -1.20 -20.75
C ASN A 85 1.78 0.05 -21.23
N LYS A 86 0.90 0.55 -20.37
CA LYS A 86 0.17 1.80 -20.53
C LYS A 86 0.51 2.70 -19.35
N ARG A 87 0.78 3.98 -19.61
CA ARG A 87 1.15 4.96 -18.56
C ARG A 87 0.16 5.00 -17.39
N SER A 88 -1.14 4.86 -17.67
CA SER A 88 -2.18 4.83 -16.64
C SER A 88 -2.05 3.60 -15.74
N VAL A 89 -1.85 2.40 -16.33
CA VAL A 89 -1.70 1.14 -15.58
C VAL A 89 -0.44 1.19 -14.72
N ILE A 90 0.70 1.59 -15.29
CA ILE A 90 1.96 1.70 -14.56
C ILE A 90 1.82 2.65 -13.36
N LYS A 91 1.21 3.83 -13.58
CA LYS A 91 1.00 4.80 -12.48
C LYS A 91 0.03 4.30 -11.41
N THR A 92 -1.01 3.56 -11.81
CA THR A 92 -1.95 2.95 -10.86
C THR A 92 -1.22 1.97 -9.96
N LEU A 93 -0.50 0.99 -10.55
CA LEU A 93 0.28 0.01 -9.80
C LEU A 93 1.37 0.66 -8.93
N GLN A 94 2.08 1.67 -9.47
CA GLN A 94 3.07 2.41 -8.70
C GLN A 94 2.45 3.00 -7.43
N HIS A 95 1.35 3.73 -7.56
CA HIS A 95 0.73 4.39 -6.41
C HIS A 95 0.09 3.41 -5.42
N ASP A 96 -0.43 2.28 -5.91
CA ASP A 96 -1.01 1.24 -5.06
C ASP A 96 0.08 0.57 -4.21
N PHE A 97 1.23 0.27 -4.82
CA PHE A 97 2.36 -0.29 -4.09
C PHE A 97 3.05 0.74 -3.18
N GLU A 98 3.18 2.00 -3.58
CA GLU A 98 3.66 3.07 -2.70
C GLU A 98 2.81 3.21 -1.44
N LEU A 99 1.47 3.07 -1.57
CA LEU A 99 0.53 3.14 -0.45
C LEU A 99 0.82 2.01 0.57
N ILE A 100 0.94 0.77 0.10
CA ILE A 100 1.18 -0.38 0.99
C ILE A 100 2.61 -0.47 1.52
N LEU A 101 3.60 0.04 0.78
CA LEU A 101 4.98 0.11 1.24
C LEU A 101 5.20 1.21 2.28
N MET A 102 4.24 2.12 2.44
CA MET A 102 4.36 3.30 3.29
C MET A 102 5.68 4.06 3.05
N ASN A 103 6.05 4.19 1.77
CA ASN A 103 7.23 4.90 1.36
C ASN A 103 6.90 6.39 1.11
N ASN A 104 7.91 7.25 1.29
CA ASN A 104 7.83 8.68 0.97
C ASN A 104 6.75 9.45 1.74
N LEU A 105 6.49 9.06 2.99
CA LEU A 105 5.61 9.80 3.88
C LEU A 105 6.33 11.05 4.39
N ASP A 106 5.87 12.23 3.97
CA ASP A 106 6.40 13.51 4.43
C ASP A 106 5.71 13.89 5.76
N ASN A 107 6.35 13.54 6.87
CA ASN A 107 5.82 13.81 8.20
C ASN A 107 5.65 15.32 8.49
N SER A 108 6.42 16.17 7.79
CA SER A 108 6.34 17.63 7.99
C SER A 108 5.03 18.24 7.46
N LYS A 109 4.36 17.55 6.53
CA LYS A 109 3.07 17.96 5.94
C LYS A 109 1.89 17.12 6.42
N ALA A 110 2.16 16.14 7.27
CA ALA A 110 1.13 15.27 7.78
C ALA A 110 0.20 16.01 8.76
N SER A 111 -1.05 15.59 8.80
CA SER A 111 -2.00 16.01 9.82
C SER A 111 -2.72 14.80 10.40
N VAL A 112 -3.19 14.91 11.64
CA VAL A 112 -3.91 13.84 12.33
C VAL A 112 -5.28 14.33 12.74
N ARG A 113 -6.29 13.51 12.51
CA ARG A 113 -7.67 13.74 12.92
C ARG A 113 -8.26 12.50 13.57
N THR A 114 -9.15 12.70 14.52
CA THR A 114 -9.94 11.62 15.12
C THR A 114 -11.41 11.80 14.79
N GLY A 115 -12.09 10.70 14.52
CA GLY A 115 -13.53 10.71 14.25
C GLY A 115 -14.07 9.28 14.10
N ASN A 116 -15.33 9.06 14.44
CA ASN A 116 -16.00 7.76 14.30
C ASN A 116 -15.25 6.58 14.94
N GLY A 117 -14.57 6.80 16.07
CA GLY A 117 -13.81 5.74 16.74
C GLY A 117 -12.46 5.39 16.08
N LEU A 118 -11.97 6.21 15.17
CA LEU A 118 -10.74 6.00 14.40
C LEU A 118 -9.83 7.22 14.46
N THR A 119 -8.54 6.97 14.22
CA THR A 119 -7.52 8.00 14.02
C THR A 119 -7.05 7.97 12.57
N TYR A 120 -7.07 9.13 11.93
CA TYR A 120 -6.70 9.33 10.53
C TYR A 120 -5.38 10.08 10.46
N PHE A 121 -4.34 9.45 9.95
CA PHE A 121 -3.07 10.09 9.60
C PHE A 121 -3.13 10.45 8.11
N ILE A 122 -3.03 11.73 7.81
CA ILE A 122 -3.33 12.31 6.50
C ILE A 122 -2.07 12.88 5.90
N PHE A 123 -1.66 12.36 4.76
CA PHE A 123 -0.47 12.78 4.02
C PHE A 123 -0.89 13.38 2.67
N PRO A 124 -0.71 14.69 2.48
CA PRO A 124 -0.95 15.34 1.19
C PRO A 124 -0.09 14.72 0.09
N GLN A 125 -0.67 14.54 -1.07
CA GLN A 125 -0.01 14.07 -2.29
C GLN A 125 -0.14 15.15 -3.37
N THR A 126 0.60 15.03 -4.47
CA THR A 126 0.46 15.95 -5.62
C THR A 126 -0.99 16.06 -6.10
N LYS A 127 -1.75 14.96 -5.98
CA LYS A 127 -3.21 14.93 -6.27
C LYS A 127 -3.90 14.13 -5.17
N GLY A 128 -4.58 14.84 -4.26
CA GLY A 128 -5.34 14.23 -3.18
C GLY A 128 -4.48 13.88 -1.95
N PHE A 129 -4.82 12.79 -1.28
CA PHE A 129 -4.27 12.43 0.02
C PHE A 129 -4.11 10.92 0.14
N ASN A 130 -3.09 10.50 0.89
CA ASN A 130 -3.02 9.17 1.47
C ASN A 130 -3.44 9.23 2.94
N TYR A 131 -4.30 8.29 3.32
CA TYR A 131 -4.76 8.11 4.69
C TYR A 131 -4.25 6.79 5.22
N TYR A 132 -3.72 6.81 6.44
CA TYR A 132 -3.45 5.61 7.22
C TYR A 132 -4.35 5.68 8.44
N ILE A 133 -5.23 4.71 8.59
CA ILE A 133 -6.36 4.77 9.52
C ILE A 133 -6.18 3.69 10.56
N THR A 134 -6.06 4.10 11.82
CA THR A 134 -5.93 3.19 12.96
C THR A 134 -7.17 3.24 13.84
N ASN A 135 -7.31 2.28 14.74
CA ASN A 135 -8.22 2.43 15.86
C ASN A 135 -7.77 3.58 16.79
N LEU A 136 -8.61 4.00 17.75
CA LEU A 136 -8.32 5.12 18.64
C LEU A 136 -7.11 4.90 19.54
N SER A 137 -6.86 3.65 19.96
CA SER A 137 -5.69 3.27 20.76
C SER A 137 -4.39 3.30 19.94
N GLY A 138 -4.49 3.33 18.62
CA GLY A 138 -3.35 3.37 17.71
C GLY A 138 -2.55 2.06 17.69
N ASP A 139 -3.13 0.94 18.09
CA ASP A 139 -2.48 -0.38 18.13
C ASP A 139 -2.87 -1.29 16.94
N GLU A 140 -3.83 -0.86 16.13
CA GLU A 140 -4.27 -1.59 14.93
C GLU A 140 -4.35 -0.64 13.72
N LEU A 141 -3.70 -1.02 12.61
CA LEU A 141 -3.90 -0.38 11.31
C LEU A 141 -5.14 -0.99 10.66
N VAL A 142 -6.23 -0.26 10.67
CA VAL A 142 -7.52 -0.73 10.17
C VAL A 142 -7.52 -0.80 8.65
N ARG A 143 -7.04 0.25 7.97
CA ARG A 143 -6.92 0.32 6.52
C ARG A 143 -6.07 1.52 6.08
N MET A 144 -5.70 1.49 4.83
CA MET A 144 -5.06 2.60 4.12
C MET A 144 -5.96 3.05 2.98
N GLU A 145 -5.97 4.33 2.67
CA GLU A 145 -6.77 4.88 1.57
C GLU A 145 -5.95 5.88 0.76
N ARG A 146 -6.17 5.90 -0.54
CA ARG A 146 -5.85 7.04 -1.38
C ARG A 146 -7.13 7.70 -1.83
N ALA A 147 -7.24 8.99 -1.60
CA ALA A 147 -8.44 9.76 -1.91
C ALA A 147 -8.11 11.01 -2.73
N SER A 148 -9.08 11.42 -3.55
CA SER A 148 -9.15 12.78 -4.09
C SER A 148 -9.75 13.71 -3.03
N ASN A 149 -9.84 15.00 -3.35
CA ASN A 149 -10.55 15.96 -2.49
C ASN A 149 -12.06 15.65 -2.30
N LYS A 150 -12.60 14.72 -3.07
CA LYS A 150 -14.05 14.43 -3.10
C LYS A 150 -14.41 13.03 -2.62
N LYS A 151 -13.55 12.04 -2.84
CA LYS A 151 -13.87 10.63 -2.56
C LYS A 151 -12.64 9.75 -2.46
N THR A 152 -12.77 8.66 -1.73
CA THR A 152 -11.79 7.56 -1.74
C THR A 152 -11.73 6.93 -3.13
N ILE A 153 -10.50 6.74 -3.62
CA ILE A 153 -10.20 6.13 -4.93
C ILE A 153 -9.74 4.69 -4.74
N VAL A 154 -8.87 4.46 -3.76
CA VAL A 154 -8.28 3.14 -3.45
C VAL A 154 -8.38 2.91 -1.96
N GLU A 155 -8.69 1.69 -1.59
CA GLU A 155 -8.60 1.18 -0.23
C GLU A 155 -7.68 -0.03 -0.21
N ALA A 156 -6.79 -0.09 0.77
CA ALA A 156 -5.93 -1.24 1.01
C ALA A 156 -6.03 -1.70 2.47
N VAL A 157 -6.01 -3.02 2.66
CA VAL A 157 -6.07 -3.67 3.98
C VAL A 157 -4.96 -4.70 4.06
N MET A 158 -4.27 -4.75 5.20
CA MET A 158 -3.27 -5.76 5.52
C MET A 158 -3.83 -6.68 6.61
N GLY A 159 -3.97 -7.96 6.30
CA GLY A 159 -4.47 -8.97 7.25
C GLY A 159 -3.36 -9.54 8.12
N ASN A 160 -3.74 -9.90 9.36
CA ASN A 160 -2.87 -10.45 10.41
C ASN A 160 -1.65 -9.58 10.78
N PHE A 161 -1.65 -8.32 10.38
CA PHE A 161 -0.55 -7.39 10.54
C PHE A 161 -0.72 -6.48 11.78
N GLY A 162 -1.95 -6.23 12.24
CA GLY A 162 -2.26 -5.27 13.31
C GLY A 162 -2.29 -5.85 14.74
N LYS A 163 -2.11 -7.16 14.91
CA LYS A 163 -2.25 -7.82 16.23
C LYS A 163 -0.93 -8.38 16.81
N VAL A 164 0.19 -8.17 16.13
CA VAL A 164 1.51 -8.69 16.55
C VAL A 164 2.29 -7.61 17.27
N GLN A 165 2.74 -7.90 18.50
CA GLN A 165 3.48 -6.96 19.36
C GLN A 165 4.83 -6.48 18.80
N ASN A 166 5.26 -6.90 17.60
CA ASN A 166 6.52 -6.55 16.95
C ASN A 166 6.33 -6.33 15.44
N PHE A 167 5.58 -5.28 15.06
CA PHE A 167 5.29 -4.92 13.67
C PHE A 167 6.55 -4.63 12.82
N ALA A 168 7.62 -4.20 13.44
CA ALA A 168 8.84 -3.75 12.76
C ALA A 168 9.62 -4.85 12.02
N LYS A 169 9.16 -6.11 12.01
CA LYS A 169 9.95 -7.23 11.46
C LYS A 169 9.19 -8.22 10.59
N VAL A 170 7.92 -7.98 10.28
CA VAL A 170 7.08 -8.99 9.61
C VAL A 170 6.41 -8.42 8.37
N ALA A 171 6.44 -9.18 7.27
CA ALA A 171 5.60 -8.93 6.11
C ALA A 171 4.15 -9.36 6.41
N PRO A 172 3.11 -8.64 5.93
CA PRO A 172 1.71 -9.01 6.12
C PRO A 172 1.39 -10.40 5.54
N ASP A 173 0.51 -11.17 6.18
CA ASP A 173 0.07 -12.46 5.64
C ASP A 173 -0.86 -12.29 4.44
N THR A 174 -1.67 -11.24 4.46
CA THR A 174 -2.54 -10.88 3.32
C THR A 174 -2.50 -9.39 3.06
N ILE A 175 -2.63 -9.02 1.80
CA ILE A 175 -2.82 -7.63 1.38
C ILE A 175 -3.95 -7.62 0.34
N GLY A 176 -4.98 -6.82 0.58
CA GLY A 176 -6.04 -6.56 -0.37
C GLY A 176 -6.00 -5.10 -0.81
N ILE A 177 -6.04 -4.84 -2.11
CA ILE A 177 -6.14 -3.48 -2.68
C ILE A 177 -7.37 -3.45 -3.56
N SER A 178 -8.27 -2.50 -3.33
CA SER A 178 -9.52 -2.36 -4.07
C SER A 178 -9.73 -0.93 -4.54
N HIS A 179 -9.93 -0.76 -5.84
CA HIS A 179 -10.32 0.52 -6.42
C HIS A 179 -11.83 0.73 -6.32
N LYS A 180 -12.23 1.95 -5.97
CA LYS A 180 -13.65 2.32 -5.79
C LYS A 180 -14.26 2.98 -7.03
N THR A 181 -13.46 3.25 -8.07
CA THR A 181 -13.89 4.02 -9.25
C THR A 181 -13.93 3.18 -10.53
N PHE A 182 -13.31 2.04 -10.55
CA PHE A 182 -13.35 1.06 -11.65
C PHE A 182 -12.97 -0.32 -11.08
N GLU A 183 -13.28 -1.37 -11.83
CA GLU A 183 -12.96 -2.72 -11.44
C GLU A 183 -11.45 -2.96 -11.53
N PHE A 184 -10.77 -2.86 -10.39
CA PHE A 184 -9.37 -3.21 -10.24
C PHE A 184 -9.11 -3.61 -8.80
N ASN A 185 -8.81 -4.89 -8.59
CA ASN A 185 -8.54 -5.46 -7.30
C ASN A 185 -7.24 -6.27 -7.35
N ILE A 186 -6.44 -6.18 -6.30
CA ILE A 186 -5.25 -7.01 -6.10
C ILE A 186 -5.41 -7.73 -4.77
N GLY A 187 -5.29 -9.05 -4.80
CA GLY A 187 -5.25 -9.91 -3.62
C GLY A 187 -3.88 -10.58 -3.51
N LEU A 188 -3.24 -10.44 -2.36
CA LEU A 188 -1.95 -11.06 -2.04
C LEU A 188 -2.13 -11.96 -0.81
N LYS A 189 -1.70 -13.22 -0.92
CA LYS A 189 -1.65 -14.17 0.20
C LYS A 189 -0.24 -14.71 0.31
N ARG A 190 0.43 -14.42 1.42
CA ARG A 190 1.82 -14.83 1.66
C ARG A 190 1.94 -16.34 1.72
N ILE A 191 2.98 -16.87 1.11
CA ILE A 191 3.36 -18.30 1.14
C ILE A 191 4.74 -18.49 1.76
N GLU A 192 5.63 -17.50 1.68
CA GLU A 192 6.96 -17.43 2.32
C GLU A 192 7.27 -15.99 2.76
#